data_54d1be45a6395baff8f91a0d45a2ea23
#
_entry.id   54d1be45a6395baff8f91a0d45a2ea23
#
_cell.length_a   1.000
_cell.length_b   1.000
_cell.length_c   1.000
_cell.angle_alpha   90.00
_cell.angle_beta   90.00
_cell.angle_gamma   90.00
#
_symmetry.space_group_name_H-M   'P 1'
#
loop_
_entity.id
_entity.type
_entity.pdbx_description
1 polymer ?
#
loop_
_entity_poly.entity_id
_entity_poly.type
_entity_poly.pdbx_seq_one_letter_code
_entity_poly.pdbx_strand_id
1 'polypeptide(L)' 'MTEAMFHGVRCGLIHPGFTDTPMVRALGEDFINKYILPYTQLNRLIRPDEIADAICFMLSNSAVSGELWADAGWHAPA' A
#
# COMPACT_ATOMS: atom_id res chain seq x y z
N MET A 1 -19.22 -3.70 1.33
CA MET A 1 -18.58 -5.03 1.42
C MET A 1 -19.57 -6.11 1.86
N THR A 2 -20.38 -5.86 2.88
CA THR A 2 -21.30 -6.88 3.39
C THR A 2 -22.29 -7.37 2.32
N GLU A 3 -22.86 -6.45 1.57
CA GLU A 3 -23.81 -6.81 0.52
C GLU A 3 -23.17 -7.64 -0.59
N ALA A 4 -21.96 -7.27 -1.03
CA ALA A 4 -21.22 -8.04 -2.05
C ALA A 4 -20.91 -9.45 -1.56
N MET A 5 -20.59 -9.63 -0.30
CA MET A 5 -20.31 -10.94 0.28
C MET A 5 -21.54 -11.82 0.31
N PHE A 6 -22.72 -11.25 0.57
CA PHE A 6 -23.96 -12.00 0.53
C PHE A 6 -24.29 -12.55 -0.86
N HIS A 7 -23.80 -11.90 -1.90
CA HIS A 7 -24.00 -12.34 -3.29
C HIS A 7 -22.85 -13.19 -3.83
N GLY A 8 -21.98 -13.67 -2.94
CA GLY A 8 -20.86 -14.52 -3.34
C GLY A 8 -19.70 -13.78 -3.99
N VAL A 9 -19.67 -12.47 -3.87
CA VAL A 9 -18.59 -11.62 -4.40
C VAL A 9 -17.66 -11.24 -3.27
N ARG A 10 -16.35 -11.46 -3.49
CA ARG A 10 -15.33 -10.98 -2.54
C ARG A 10 -14.93 -9.55 -2.89
N CYS A 11 -14.79 -8.73 -1.86
CA CYS A 11 -14.27 -7.39 -1.99
C CYS A 11 -12.96 -7.28 -1.22
N GLY A 12 -12.00 -6.56 -1.79
CA GLY A 12 -10.74 -6.31 -1.14
C GLY A 12 -10.31 -4.86 -1.37
N LEU A 13 -9.51 -4.35 -0.45
CA LEU A 13 -9.00 -2.99 -0.52
C LEU A 13 -7.53 -2.98 -0.14
N ILE A 14 -6.70 -2.36 -0.97
CA ILE A 14 -5.28 -2.15 -0.70
C ILE A 14 -5.09 -0.70 -0.30
N HIS A 15 -4.41 -0.47 0.82
CA HIS A 15 -4.00 0.86 1.27
C HIS A 15 -2.50 1.02 1.01
N PRO A 16 -2.09 1.55 -0.15
CA PRO A 16 -0.67 1.75 -0.42
C PRO A 16 -0.16 2.99 0.30
N GLY A 17 1.11 2.95 0.72
CA GLY A 17 1.80 4.13 1.20
C GLY A 17 2.48 4.88 0.05
N PHE A 18 3.57 5.60 0.39
CA PHE A 18 4.31 6.34 -0.63
C PHE A 18 5.07 5.37 -1.54
N THR A 19 4.64 5.29 -2.78
CA THR A 19 5.17 4.37 -3.78
C THR A 19 6.18 5.08 -4.68
N ASP A 20 7.22 4.37 -5.07
CA ASP A 20 8.27 4.90 -5.93
C ASP A 20 7.74 5.06 -7.36
N THR A 21 7.20 6.23 -7.64
CA THR A 21 6.63 6.62 -8.92
C THR A 21 7.24 7.93 -9.37
N PRO A 22 7.15 8.27 -10.66
CA PRO A 22 7.64 9.58 -11.12
C PRO A 22 7.02 10.75 -10.37
N MET A 23 5.74 10.65 -9.99
CA MET A 23 5.06 11.70 -9.25
C MET A 23 5.70 11.92 -7.87
N VAL A 24 5.99 10.85 -7.14
CA VAL A 24 6.64 10.94 -5.83
C VAL A 24 8.08 11.39 -5.98
N ARG A 25 8.81 10.88 -6.98
CA ARG A 25 10.20 11.29 -7.23
C ARG A 25 10.31 12.77 -7.62
N ALA A 26 9.27 13.33 -8.22
CA ALA A 26 9.24 14.75 -8.57
C ALA A 26 9.26 15.67 -7.33
N LEU A 27 8.96 15.16 -6.15
CA LEU A 27 9.08 15.92 -4.90
C LEU A 27 10.53 16.21 -4.51
N GLY A 28 11.49 15.43 -5.07
CA GLY A 28 12.91 15.59 -4.80
C GLY A 28 13.40 14.71 -3.66
N GLU A 29 14.69 14.30 -3.74
CA GLU A 29 15.28 13.41 -2.75
C GLU A 29 15.30 14.02 -1.36
N ASP A 30 15.58 15.32 -1.25
CA ASP A 30 15.65 15.98 0.04
C ASP A 30 14.30 15.95 0.76
N PHE A 31 13.22 16.19 0.01
CA PHE A 31 11.87 16.10 0.57
C PHE A 31 11.54 14.69 1.03
N ILE A 32 11.84 13.71 0.18
CA ILE A 32 11.57 12.30 0.49
C ILE A 32 12.35 11.87 1.73
N ASN A 33 13.64 12.18 1.79
CA ASN A 33 14.49 11.79 2.91
C ASN A 33 14.11 12.47 4.22
N LYS A 34 13.55 13.68 4.16
CA LYS A 34 13.23 14.46 5.35
C LYS A 34 11.81 14.20 5.86
N TYR A 35 10.84 14.09 4.95
CA TYR A 35 9.42 14.07 5.32
C TYR A 35 8.71 12.74 5.11
N ILE A 36 9.30 11.82 4.37
CA ILE A 36 8.66 10.53 4.07
C ILE A 36 9.39 9.38 4.73
N LEU A 37 10.65 9.15 4.41
CA LEU A 37 11.39 7.98 4.87
C LEU A 37 11.50 7.84 6.38
N PRO A 38 11.70 8.93 7.17
CA PRO A 38 11.77 8.78 8.63
C PRO A 38 10.51 8.26 9.27
N TYR A 39 9.37 8.35 8.59
CA TYR A 39 8.08 7.91 9.10
C TYR A 39 7.67 6.54 8.57
N THR A 40 8.55 5.84 7.89
CA THR A 40 8.34 4.45 7.48
C THR A 40 9.26 3.53 8.26
N GLN A 41 8.76 2.35 8.65
CA GLN A 41 9.59 1.38 9.36
C GLN A 41 10.68 0.81 8.47
N LEU A 42 10.40 0.65 7.18
CA LEU A 42 11.35 0.11 6.22
C LEU A 42 12.35 1.14 5.72
N ASN A 43 12.12 2.42 5.99
CA ASN A 43 12.98 3.54 5.59
C ASN A 43 13.25 3.56 4.08
N ARG A 44 12.21 3.26 3.31
CA ARG A 44 12.25 3.32 1.84
C ARG A 44 10.86 3.51 1.26
N LEU A 45 10.81 3.92 0.00
CA LEU A 45 9.56 3.96 -0.75
C LEU A 45 9.15 2.52 -1.11
N ILE A 46 7.86 2.34 -1.33
CA ILE A 46 7.30 1.06 -1.75
C ILE A 46 7.51 0.93 -3.26
N ARG A 47 7.92 -0.25 -3.73
CA ARG A 47 8.04 -0.49 -5.16
C ARG A 47 6.67 -0.82 -5.76
N PRO A 48 6.40 -0.36 -6.99
CA PRO A 48 5.13 -0.69 -7.66
C PRO A 48 4.88 -2.19 -7.76
N ASP A 49 5.94 -3.00 -7.94
CA ASP A 49 5.80 -4.46 -8.00
C ASP A 49 5.35 -5.06 -6.67
N GLU A 50 5.66 -4.42 -5.54
CA GLU A 50 5.18 -4.86 -4.24
C GLU A 50 3.67 -4.65 -4.09
N ILE A 51 3.15 -3.54 -4.62
CA ILE A 51 1.70 -3.31 -4.65
C ILE A 51 1.01 -4.31 -5.56
N ALA A 52 1.58 -4.59 -6.73
CA ALA A 52 1.04 -5.58 -7.64
C ALA A 52 1.02 -6.98 -7.00
N ASP A 53 2.06 -7.33 -6.25
CA ASP A 53 2.13 -8.61 -5.54
C ASP A 53 1.02 -8.73 -4.49
N ALA A 54 0.76 -7.65 -3.74
CA ALA A 54 -0.32 -7.62 -2.75
C ALA A 54 -1.69 -7.80 -3.42
N ILE A 55 -1.92 -7.17 -4.55
CA ILE A 55 -3.15 -7.32 -5.31
C ILE A 55 -3.31 -8.77 -5.80
N CYS A 56 -2.26 -9.35 -6.35
CA CYS A 56 -2.27 -10.74 -6.82
C CYS A 56 -2.54 -11.71 -5.67
N PHE A 57 -1.97 -11.47 -4.50
CA PHE A 57 -2.22 -12.27 -3.31
C PHE A 57 -3.71 -12.26 -2.94
N MET A 58 -4.34 -11.10 -2.92
CA MET A 58 -5.77 -10.99 -2.59
C MET A 58 -6.65 -11.66 -3.64
N LEU A 59 -6.27 -11.58 -4.90
CA LEU A 59 -7.05 -12.21 -5.98
C LEU A 59 -6.92 -13.73 -5.97
N SER A 60 -5.74 -14.24 -5.68
CA SER A 60 -5.45 -15.67 -5.78
C SER A 60 -5.84 -16.47 -4.54
N ASN A 61 -5.92 -15.81 -3.38
CA ASN A 61 -6.28 -16.50 -2.13
C ASN A 61 -7.77 -16.30 -1.84
N SER A 62 -8.56 -17.31 -2.11
CA SER A 62 -10.02 -17.23 -1.99
C SER A 62 -10.53 -17.06 -0.57
N ALA A 63 -9.69 -17.28 0.42
CA ALA A 63 -10.04 -17.08 1.83
C ALA A 63 -9.85 -15.66 2.32
N VAL A 64 -9.23 -14.79 1.50
CA VAL A 64 -8.88 -13.44 1.91
C VAL A 64 -9.92 -12.44 1.42
N SER A 65 -10.38 -11.59 2.33
CA SER A 65 -11.25 -10.45 2.03
C SER A 65 -10.90 -9.32 3.00
N GLY A 66 -11.43 -8.12 2.76
CA GLY A 66 -11.22 -7.00 3.64
C GLY A 66 -10.10 -6.09 3.18
N GLU A 67 -9.24 -5.65 4.08
CA GLU A 67 -8.25 -4.62 3.83
C GLU A 67 -6.83 -5.13 4.05
N LEU A 68 -5.91 -4.67 3.21
CA LEU A 68 -4.49 -4.98 3.33
C LEU A 68 -3.70 -3.67 3.25
N TRP A 69 -2.83 -3.44 4.21
CA TRP A 69 -2.00 -2.25 4.30
C TRP A 69 -0.61 -2.54 3.75
N ALA A 70 -0.27 -1.91 2.63
CA ALA A 70 1.03 -2.05 1.98
C ALA A 70 1.73 -0.70 2.01
N ASP A 71 2.08 -0.24 3.19
CA ASP A 71 2.56 1.12 3.46
C ASP A 71 3.98 1.19 4.01
N ALA A 72 4.71 0.07 4.01
CA ALA A 72 6.06 -0.03 4.54
C ALA A 72 6.14 0.42 6.02
N GLY A 73 5.04 0.28 6.75
CA GLY A 73 4.98 0.69 8.14
C GLY A 73 4.94 2.21 8.33
N TRP A 74 4.38 2.95 7.36
CA TRP A 74 4.29 4.40 7.44
C TRP A 74 3.39 4.82 8.61
N HIS A 75 3.80 5.87 9.30
CA HIS A 75 3.01 6.47 10.38
C HIS A 75 3.12 7.99 10.31
N ALA A 76 2.03 8.66 10.68
CA ALA A 76 1.99 10.10 10.65
C ALA A 76 2.98 10.70 11.66
N PRO A 77 3.60 11.86 11.35
CA PRO A 77 4.41 12.57 12.32
C PRO A 77 3.56 12.97 13.53
N ALA A 78 4.17 12.86 14.69
CA ALA A 78 3.50 13.23 15.94
C ALA A 78 3.34 14.73 16.08
#